data_b88bf95545827a4023449e0da15e34cb
#
_entry.id   b88bf95545827a4023449e0da15e34cb
#
_cell.length_a   1.000
_cell.length_b   1.000
_cell.length_c   1.000
_cell.angle_alpha   90.00
_cell.angle_beta   90.00
_cell.angle_gamma   90.00
#
_symmetry.space_group_name_H-M   'P 1'
#
loop_
_entity.id
_entity.type
_entity.pdbx_description
1 polymer ?
#
loop_
_entity_poly.entity_id
_entity_poly.type
_entity_poly.pdbx_seq_one_letter_code
_entity_poly.pdbx_strand_id
1 'polypeptide(L)'
;CRVNNYIRTAKEIADIFNLDNTSATKGCKNALAIINEIDREKRDLSEKSEIIKLNKTTPLTFIERYCSKLNINNELTQLCKFIATKIEKNNLIPENTPHSIAGGIIYFVSQICNLNITKATINNISKISEVTINKCNKKLEQHKNELIPAVILKKYNQ
;
A
#
# COMPACT_ATOMS: atom_id res chain seq x y z
N CYS A 1 -9.72 -3.32 11.87
CA CYS A 1 -8.67 -3.82 10.98
C CYS A 1 -7.27 -3.34 11.40
N ARG A 2 -7.02 -2.02 11.55
CA ARG A 2 -5.68 -1.47 11.89
C ARG A 2 -5.16 -1.92 13.26
N VAL A 3 -6.03 -2.07 14.26
CA VAL A 3 -5.65 -2.57 15.60
C VAL A 3 -5.07 -3.99 15.51
N ASN A 4 -5.69 -4.85 14.71
CA ASN A 4 -5.31 -6.26 14.57
C ASN A 4 -4.34 -6.51 13.39
N ASN A 5 -3.69 -5.46 12.88
CA ASN A 5 -2.76 -5.52 11.75
C ASN A 5 -3.33 -6.09 10.42
N TYR A 6 -4.64 -6.13 10.26
CA TYR A 6 -5.31 -6.49 9.00
C TYR A 6 -5.74 -5.23 8.24
N ILE A 7 -4.76 -4.46 7.74
CA ILE A 7 -5.02 -3.15 7.15
C ILE A 7 -5.84 -3.26 5.86
N ARG A 8 -6.92 -2.46 5.79
CA ARG A 8 -7.83 -2.32 4.65
C ARG A 8 -8.00 -0.85 4.32
N THR A 9 -8.25 -0.54 3.05
CA THR A 9 -8.63 0.81 2.61
C THR A 9 -10.11 1.06 2.94
N ALA A 10 -10.50 2.35 3.04
CA ALA A 10 -11.91 2.71 3.22
C ALA A 10 -12.78 2.16 2.08
N LYS A 11 -12.25 2.12 0.86
CA LYS A 11 -12.94 1.57 -0.32
C LYS A 11 -13.16 0.06 -0.22
N GLU A 12 -12.16 -0.71 0.24
CA GLU A 12 -12.35 -2.15 0.48
C GLU A 12 -13.41 -2.41 1.55
N ILE A 13 -13.47 -1.56 2.59
CA ILE A 13 -14.50 -1.67 3.63
C ILE A 13 -15.87 -1.29 3.07
N ALA A 14 -15.95 -0.23 2.25
CA ALA A 14 -17.19 0.15 1.57
C ALA A 14 -17.75 -1.00 0.74
N ASP A 15 -16.91 -1.65 -0.08
CA ASP A 15 -17.30 -2.80 -0.91
C ASP A 15 -17.83 -3.98 -0.07
N ILE A 16 -17.21 -4.27 1.08
CA ILE A 16 -17.62 -5.39 1.97
C ILE A 16 -18.97 -5.12 2.63
N PHE A 17 -19.24 -3.88 3.02
CA PHE A 17 -20.45 -3.51 3.76
C PHE A 17 -21.52 -2.85 2.88
N ASN A 18 -21.38 -2.87 1.56
CA ASN A 18 -22.29 -2.22 0.61
C ASN A 18 -22.53 -0.72 0.91
N LEU A 19 -21.48 -0.01 1.29
CA LEU A 19 -21.50 1.42 1.57
C LEU A 19 -20.96 2.19 0.37
N ASP A 20 -21.42 3.44 0.20
CA ASP A 20 -20.75 4.35 -0.71
C ASP A 20 -19.37 4.79 -0.17
N ASN A 21 -18.44 5.10 -1.07
CA ASN A 21 -17.08 5.48 -0.71
C ASN A 21 -17.00 6.75 0.14
N THR A 22 -17.94 7.68 -0.03
CA THR A 22 -17.97 8.94 0.71
C THR A 22 -18.34 8.69 2.16
N SER A 23 -19.39 7.90 2.41
CA SER A 23 -19.83 7.49 3.74
C SER A 23 -18.75 6.70 4.46
N ALA A 24 -18.13 5.71 3.79
CA ALA A 24 -17.05 4.93 4.37
C ALA A 24 -15.84 5.81 4.75
N THR A 25 -15.44 6.73 3.87
CA THR A 25 -14.32 7.65 4.13
C THR A 25 -14.64 8.60 5.29
N LYS A 26 -15.86 9.15 5.34
CA LYS A 26 -16.34 10.01 6.43
C LYS A 26 -16.37 9.25 7.75
N GLY A 27 -16.90 8.03 7.75
CA GLY A 27 -16.91 7.15 8.92
C GLY A 27 -15.51 6.85 9.45
N CYS A 28 -14.56 6.54 8.57
CA CYS A 28 -13.16 6.32 8.96
C CYS A 28 -12.53 7.57 9.58
N LYS A 29 -12.79 8.76 9.04
CA LYS A 29 -12.28 10.03 9.59
C LYS A 29 -12.89 10.33 10.96
N ASN A 30 -14.21 10.15 11.11
CA ASN A 30 -14.90 10.37 12.37
C ASN A 30 -14.40 9.40 13.46
N ALA A 31 -14.28 8.11 13.14
CA ALA A 31 -13.76 7.12 14.07
C ALA A 31 -12.32 7.44 14.51
N LEU A 32 -11.47 7.91 13.58
CA LEU A 32 -10.11 8.31 13.92
C LEU A 32 -10.08 9.55 14.82
N ALA A 33 -10.96 10.53 14.59
CA ALA A 33 -11.08 11.71 15.44
C ALA A 33 -11.48 11.34 16.88
N ILE A 34 -12.50 10.46 17.03
CA ILE A 34 -12.95 9.98 18.34
C ILE A 34 -11.84 9.22 19.08
N ILE A 35 -11.13 8.33 18.38
CA ILE A 35 -10.01 7.57 18.97
C ILE A 35 -8.93 8.52 19.47
N ASN A 36 -8.56 9.52 18.67
CA ASN A 36 -7.55 10.52 19.05
C ASN A 36 -7.97 11.37 20.24
N GLU A 37 -9.26 11.69 20.34
CA GLU A 37 -9.83 12.45 21.47
C GLU A 37 -9.77 11.62 22.77
N ILE A 38 -10.25 10.37 22.72
CA ILE A 38 -10.17 9.43 23.85
C ILE A 38 -8.71 9.23 24.30
N ASP A 39 -7.77 9.04 23.36
CA ASP A 39 -6.36 8.89 23.69
C ASP A 39 -5.72 10.14 24.29
N ARG A 40 -6.26 11.33 23.98
CA ARG A 40 -5.84 12.61 24.59
C ARG A 40 -6.35 12.71 26.02
N GLU A 41 -7.65 12.48 26.24
CA GLU A 41 -8.28 12.52 27.58
C GLU A 41 -7.60 11.52 28.56
N LYS A 42 -7.31 10.30 28.09
CA LYS A 42 -6.60 9.30 28.88
C LYS A 42 -5.19 9.72 29.28
N ARG A 43 -4.48 10.44 28.41
CA ARG A 43 -3.16 10.98 28.73
C ARG A 43 -3.23 12.10 29.78
N ASP A 44 -4.23 12.96 29.68
CA ASP A 44 -4.42 14.08 30.63
C ASP A 44 -4.80 13.59 32.03
N LEU A 45 -5.51 12.46 32.13
CA LEU A 45 -5.92 11.85 33.40
C LEU A 45 -4.82 10.98 34.05
N SER A 46 -3.62 10.88 33.46
CA SER A 46 -2.51 10.04 33.94
C SER A 46 -2.90 8.56 34.19
N GLU A 47 -3.98 8.11 33.58
CA GLU A 47 -4.42 6.72 33.70
C GLU A 47 -3.52 5.82 32.87
N LYS A 48 -3.03 4.74 33.46
CA LYS A 48 -2.30 3.65 32.79
C LYS A 48 -3.22 2.78 31.90
N SER A 49 -4.25 3.37 31.30
CA SER A 49 -5.16 2.64 30.42
C SER A 49 -4.49 2.39 29.05
N GLU A 50 -4.75 1.24 28.46
CA GLU A 50 -4.21 0.88 27.15
C GLU A 50 -4.63 1.89 26.09
N ILE A 51 -3.65 2.63 25.57
CA ILE A 51 -3.84 3.51 24.40
C ILE A 51 -4.06 2.61 23.18
N ILE A 52 -5.10 2.91 22.38
CA ILE A 52 -5.40 2.17 21.16
C ILE A 52 -4.29 2.45 20.12
N LYS A 53 -3.32 1.55 20.03
CA LYS A 53 -2.25 1.66 19.02
C LYS A 53 -2.77 1.27 17.65
N LEU A 54 -2.95 2.26 16.78
CA LEU A 54 -3.25 2.03 15.38
C LEU A 54 -1.96 1.75 14.59
N ASN A 55 -1.85 0.58 13.99
CA ASN A 55 -0.72 0.24 13.15
C ASN A 55 -0.56 1.22 11.98
N LYS A 56 0.67 1.68 11.74
CA LYS A 56 0.98 2.57 10.63
C LYS A 56 0.70 1.87 9.31
N THR A 57 0.01 2.57 8.42
CA THR A 57 -0.25 2.08 7.06
C THR A 57 0.96 2.39 6.20
N THR A 58 1.63 1.36 5.69
CA THR A 58 2.79 1.46 4.79
C THR A 58 2.52 0.69 3.49
N PRO A 59 3.27 0.91 2.41
CA PRO A 59 3.13 0.10 1.20
C PRO A 59 3.33 -1.40 1.46
N LEU A 60 4.22 -1.77 2.38
CA LEU A 60 4.49 -3.16 2.76
C LEU A 60 3.24 -3.90 3.21
N THR A 61 2.33 -3.21 3.92
CA THR A 61 1.09 -3.80 4.43
C THR A 61 0.11 -4.26 3.34
N PHE A 62 0.29 -3.81 2.11
CA PHE A 62 -0.55 -4.16 0.96
C PHE A 62 0.15 -5.12 -0.01
N ILE A 63 1.48 -5.03 -0.16
CA ILE A 63 2.24 -5.78 -1.17
C ILE A 63 2.00 -7.27 -1.05
N GLU A 64 2.17 -7.84 0.15
CA GLU A 64 2.04 -9.29 0.36
C GLU A 64 0.66 -9.81 -0.07
N ARG A 65 -0.38 -9.12 0.34
CA ARG A 65 -1.76 -9.45 0.01
C ARG A 65 -2.06 -9.30 -1.48
N TYR A 66 -1.57 -8.24 -2.11
CA TYR A 66 -1.79 -8.02 -3.55
C TYR A 66 -0.99 -9.02 -4.39
N CYS A 67 0.27 -9.27 -4.03
CA CYS A 67 1.09 -10.29 -4.70
C CYS A 67 0.49 -11.69 -4.59
N SER A 68 -0.02 -12.07 -3.41
CA SER A 68 -0.71 -13.35 -3.21
C SER A 68 -1.94 -13.49 -4.10
N LYS A 69 -2.78 -12.45 -4.20
CA LYS A 69 -3.96 -12.44 -5.08
C LYS A 69 -3.61 -12.48 -6.57
N LEU A 70 -2.42 -12.02 -6.95
CA LEU A 70 -1.91 -12.01 -8.33
C LEU A 70 -1.08 -13.27 -8.66
N ASN A 71 -0.96 -14.21 -7.72
CA ASN A 71 -0.11 -15.40 -7.83
C ASN A 71 1.36 -15.05 -8.18
N ILE A 72 1.85 -13.91 -7.69
CA ILE A 72 3.25 -13.52 -7.82
C ILE A 72 4.08 -14.39 -6.88
N ASN A 73 5.17 -14.96 -7.39
CA ASN A 73 6.05 -15.83 -6.62
C ASN A 73 6.74 -15.07 -5.46
N ASN A 74 7.31 -15.82 -4.51
CA ASN A 74 7.93 -15.24 -3.33
C ASN A 74 9.14 -14.35 -3.65
N GLU A 75 9.98 -14.72 -4.64
CA GLU A 75 11.15 -13.94 -5.05
C GLU A 75 10.76 -12.51 -5.47
N LEU A 76 9.76 -12.39 -6.35
CA LEU A 76 9.27 -11.11 -6.83
C LEU A 76 8.46 -10.35 -5.76
N THR A 77 7.79 -11.06 -4.87
CA THR A 77 7.15 -10.45 -3.70
C THR A 77 8.20 -9.80 -2.78
N GLN A 78 9.33 -10.46 -2.53
CA GLN A 78 10.44 -9.88 -1.76
C GLN A 78 11.07 -8.69 -2.48
N LEU A 79 11.21 -8.75 -3.82
CA LEU A 79 11.64 -7.61 -4.61
C LEU A 79 10.70 -6.40 -4.44
N CYS A 80 9.39 -6.62 -4.50
CA CYS A 80 8.39 -5.55 -4.26
C CYS A 80 8.53 -4.95 -2.85
N LYS A 81 8.73 -5.78 -1.83
CA LYS A 81 8.96 -5.33 -0.44
C LYS A 81 10.25 -4.52 -0.30
N PHE A 82 11.32 -4.97 -0.93
CA PHE A 82 12.61 -4.26 -0.96
C PHE A 82 12.48 -2.86 -1.59
N ILE A 83 11.80 -2.77 -2.74
CA ILE A 83 11.53 -1.49 -3.41
C ILE A 83 10.70 -0.58 -2.51
N ALA A 84 9.65 -1.10 -1.86
CA ALA A 84 8.82 -0.32 -0.95
C ALA A 84 9.63 0.26 0.21
N THR A 85 10.50 -0.54 0.80
CA THR A 85 11.39 -0.09 1.88
C THR A 85 12.33 1.02 1.42
N LYS A 86 12.91 0.92 0.22
CA LYS A 86 13.75 1.98 -0.36
C LYS A 86 12.96 3.27 -0.60
N ILE A 87 11.76 3.17 -1.15
CA ILE A 87 10.89 4.32 -1.40
C ILE A 87 10.56 5.05 -0.10
N GLU A 88 10.20 4.31 0.96
CA GLU A 88 9.91 4.91 2.27
C GLU A 88 11.15 5.55 2.89
N LYS A 89 12.29 4.85 2.87
CA LYS A 89 13.55 5.35 3.44
C LYS A 89 14.04 6.63 2.77
N ASN A 90 13.95 6.71 1.45
CA ASN A 90 14.46 7.82 0.66
C ASN A 90 13.37 8.87 0.33
N ASN A 91 12.12 8.65 0.78
CA ASN A 91 10.98 9.53 0.54
C ASN A 91 10.79 9.92 -0.95
N LEU A 92 10.90 8.92 -1.86
CA LEU A 92 10.99 9.18 -3.30
C LEU A 92 9.67 9.66 -3.93
N ILE A 93 8.52 9.23 -3.42
CA ILE A 93 7.18 9.57 -3.94
C ILE A 93 6.20 9.92 -2.80
N PRO A 94 6.49 10.98 -2.02
CA PRO A 94 5.79 11.30 -0.76
C PRO A 94 4.31 11.64 -0.93
N GLU A 95 3.92 12.15 -2.10
CA GLU A 95 2.55 12.56 -2.41
C GLU A 95 1.61 11.38 -2.71
N ASN A 96 2.14 10.18 -2.88
CA ASN A 96 1.34 8.99 -3.15
C ASN A 96 0.89 8.29 -1.85
N THR A 97 -0.34 7.79 -1.83
CA THR A 97 -0.83 7.00 -0.70
C THR A 97 -0.16 5.63 -0.66
N PRO A 98 0.04 5.02 0.54
CA PRO A 98 0.72 3.73 0.68
C PRO A 98 0.16 2.61 -0.20
N HIS A 99 -1.17 2.50 -0.32
CA HIS A 99 -1.78 1.48 -1.18
C HIS A 99 -1.54 1.76 -2.67
N SER A 100 -1.52 3.04 -3.10
CA SER A 100 -1.19 3.43 -4.47
C SER A 100 0.27 3.13 -4.82
N ILE A 101 1.18 3.34 -3.87
CA ILE A 101 2.59 2.96 -4.00
C ILE A 101 2.71 1.45 -4.19
N ALA A 102 2.02 0.65 -3.38
CA ALA A 102 2.04 -0.82 -3.49
C ALA A 102 1.57 -1.30 -4.87
N GLY A 103 0.44 -0.78 -5.37
CA GLY A 103 -0.06 -1.10 -6.71
C GLY A 103 0.89 -0.67 -7.83
N GLY A 104 1.50 0.51 -7.70
CA GLY A 104 2.51 1.02 -8.64
C GLY A 104 3.78 0.16 -8.67
N ILE A 105 4.29 -0.26 -7.50
CA ILE A 105 5.46 -1.16 -7.39
C ILE A 105 5.19 -2.49 -8.08
N ILE A 106 4.04 -3.10 -7.82
CA ILE A 106 3.67 -4.40 -8.41
C ILE A 106 3.61 -4.28 -9.93
N TYR A 107 3.00 -3.22 -10.46
CA TYR A 107 2.97 -2.97 -11.89
C TYR A 107 4.39 -2.73 -12.45
N PHE A 108 5.20 -1.91 -11.78
CA PHE A 108 6.58 -1.64 -12.17
C PHE A 108 7.43 -2.91 -12.24
N VAL A 109 7.38 -3.75 -11.21
CA VAL A 109 8.09 -5.05 -11.19
C VAL A 109 7.55 -5.98 -12.29
N SER A 110 6.24 -5.99 -12.54
CA SER A 110 5.64 -6.81 -13.59
C SER A 110 6.16 -6.43 -14.98
N GLN A 111 6.37 -5.15 -15.26
CA GLN A 111 6.92 -4.67 -16.53
C GLN A 111 8.40 -5.06 -16.68
N ILE A 112 9.20 -4.93 -15.64
CA ILE A 112 10.63 -5.28 -15.67
C ILE A 112 10.84 -6.78 -15.81
N CYS A 113 10.01 -7.57 -15.15
CA CYS A 113 10.13 -9.04 -15.13
C CYS A 113 9.27 -9.73 -16.19
N ASN A 114 8.71 -9.00 -17.15
CA ASN A 114 7.86 -9.50 -18.24
C ASN A 114 6.70 -10.40 -17.75
N LEU A 115 6.07 -10.03 -16.63
CA LEU A 115 4.89 -10.73 -16.12
C LEU A 115 3.64 -10.28 -16.87
N ASN A 116 2.74 -11.21 -17.16
CA ASN A 116 1.47 -10.91 -17.80
C ASN A 116 0.45 -10.33 -16.80
N ILE A 117 0.80 -9.21 -16.15
CA ILE A 117 -0.04 -8.49 -15.19
C ILE A 117 -0.38 -7.12 -15.74
N THR A 118 -1.69 -6.90 -15.99
CA THR A 118 -2.18 -5.62 -16.52
C THR A 118 -2.58 -4.65 -15.40
N LYS A 119 -2.68 -3.35 -15.74
CA LYS A 119 -3.22 -2.33 -14.82
C LYS A 119 -4.66 -2.67 -14.39
N ALA A 120 -5.48 -3.20 -15.30
CA ALA A 120 -6.84 -3.64 -15.02
C ALA A 120 -6.87 -4.75 -13.96
N THR A 121 -5.97 -5.74 -14.06
CA THR A 121 -5.86 -6.82 -13.07
C THR A 121 -5.51 -6.27 -11.68
N ILE A 122 -4.56 -5.33 -11.61
CA ILE A 122 -4.20 -4.67 -10.34
C ILE A 122 -5.35 -3.81 -9.83
N ASN A 123 -6.04 -3.08 -10.68
CA ASN A 123 -7.23 -2.29 -10.31
C ASN A 123 -8.31 -3.17 -9.67
N ASN A 124 -8.60 -4.32 -10.26
CA ASN A 124 -9.61 -5.26 -9.74
C ASN A 124 -9.30 -5.71 -8.30
N ILE A 125 -8.03 -5.94 -7.99
CA ILE A 125 -7.59 -6.43 -6.68
C ILE A 125 -7.45 -5.31 -5.65
N SER A 126 -6.86 -4.18 -6.06
CA SER A 126 -6.48 -3.08 -5.17
C SER A 126 -7.51 -1.96 -5.09
N LYS A 127 -8.43 -1.90 -6.07
CA LYS A 127 -9.38 -0.81 -6.30
C LYS A 127 -8.71 0.55 -6.58
N ILE A 128 -7.43 0.55 -6.96
CA ILE A 128 -6.68 1.73 -7.39
C ILE A 128 -6.96 1.95 -8.88
N SER A 129 -7.26 3.19 -9.29
CA SER A 129 -7.49 3.48 -10.70
C SER A 129 -6.24 3.22 -11.56
N GLU A 130 -6.43 2.74 -12.79
CA GLU A 130 -5.33 2.50 -13.72
C GLU A 130 -4.50 3.76 -13.99
N VAL A 131 -5.13 4.93 -13.97
CA VAL A 131 -4.44 6.23 -14.09
C VAL A 131 -3.48 6.44 -12.93
N THR A 132 -3.90 6.13 -11.70
CA THR A 132 -3.05 6.25 -10.51
C THR A 132 -1.89 5.25 -10.56
N ILE A 133 -2.14 4.00 -10.93
CA ILE A 133 -1.12 2.97 -11.13
C ILE A 133 -0.07 3.45 -12.14
N ASN A 134 -0.53 3.96 -13.29
CA ASN A 134 0.34 4.46 -14.35
C ASN A 134 1.19 5.67 -13.91
N LYS A 135 0.59 6.63 -13.21
CA LYS A 135 1.32 7.79 -12.67
C LYS A 135 2.39 7.35 -11.67
N CYS A 136 2.07 6.41 -10.79
CA CYS A 136 3.03 5.86 -9.84
C CYS A 136 4.17 5.12 -10.57
N ASN A 137 3.85 4.26 -11.55
CA ASN A 137 4.83 3.55 -12.36
C ASN A 137 5.83 4.52 -13.04
N LYS A 138 5.33 5.58 -13.70
CA LYS A 138 6.20 6.57 -14.37
C LYS A 138 7.20 7.22 -13.42
N LYS A 139 6.81 7.49 -12.16
CA LYS A 139 7.72 8.02 -11.15
C LYS A 139 8.76 6.97 -10.73
N LEU A 140 8.35 5.70 -10.57
CA LEU A 140 9.27 4.62 -10.24
C LEU A 140 10.28 4.35 -11.36
N GLU A 141 9.87 4.49 -12.62
CA GLU A 141 10.75 4.37 -13.78
C GLU A 141 11.91 5.38 -13.76
N GLN A 142 11.68 6.60 -13.28
CA GLN A 142 12.73 7.62 -13.11
C GLN A 142 13.83 7.19 -12.12
N HIS A 143 13.48 6.33 -11.16
CA HIS A 143 14.39 5.80 -10.14
C HIS A 143 14.78 4.33 -10.39
N LYS A 144 14.55 3.80 -11.60
CA LYS A 144 14.75 2.38 -11.93
C LYS A 144 16.14 1.85 -11.50
N ASN A 145 17.20 2.57 -11.83
CA ASN A 145 18.57 2.16 -11.54
C ASN A 145 18.89 2.13 -10.03
N GLU A 146 18.22 2.98 -9.26
CA GLU A 146 18.36 3.01 -7.81
C GLU A 146 17.53 1.90 -7.15
N LEU A 147 16.32 1.67 -7.64
CA LEU A 147 15.34 0.78 -7.02
C LEU A 147 15.60 -0.71 -7.31
N ILE A 148 16.07 -1.03 -8.52
CA ILE A 148 16.22 -2.42 -8.95
C ILE A 148 17.68 -2.87 -8.83
N PRO A 149 17.95 -3.99 -8.11
CA PRO A 149 19.28 -4.58 -8.07
C PRO A 149 19.74 -5.00 -9.48
N ALA A 150 21.02 -4.74 -9.81
CA ALA A 150 21.60 -5.08 -11.12
C ALA A 150 21.47 -6.55 -11.49
N VAL A 151 21.46 -7.44 -10.50
CA VAL A 151 21.27 -8.90 -10.70
C VAL A 151 19.90 -9.20 -11.31
N ILE A 152 18.85 -8.51 -10.83
CA ILE A 152 17.47 -8.67 -11.34
C ILE A 152 17.39 -8.17 -12.78
N LEU A 153 17.98 -6.99 -13.06
CA LEU A 153 18.00 -6.45 -14.42
C LEU A 153 18.68 -7.40 -15.41
N LYS A 154 19.79 -8.03 -15.02
CA LYS A 154 20.48 -9.02 -15.85
C LYS A 154 19.65 -10.30 -16.06
N LYS A 155 18.89 -10.73 -15.06
CA LYS A 155 18.08 -11.97 -15.12
C LYS A 155 16.87 -11.83 -16.06
N TYR A 156 16.25 -10.65 -16.12
CA TYR A 156 14.99 -10.44 -16.84
C TYR A 156 15.11 -9.58 -18.12
N ASN A 157 16.27 -8.97 -18.41
CA ASN A 157 16.55 -8.24 -19.66
C ASN A 157 17.30 -9.10 -20.69
N GLN A 158 17.17 -10.42 -20.61
CA GLN A 158 17.67 -11.34 -21.66
C GLN A 158 16.64 -11.50 -22.78
#